data_9ae6065f80477cda670cdd0a70faafb6
#
_entry.id   9ae6065f80477cda670cdd0a70faafb6
#
_cell.length_a   1.000
_cell.length_b   1.000
_cell.length_c   1.000
_cell.angle_alpha   90.00
_cell.angle_beta   90.00
_cell.angle_gamma   90.00
#
_symmetry.space_group_name_H-M   'P 1'
#
loop_
_entity.id
_entity.type
_entity.pdbx_description
1 polymer ?
#
loop_
_entity_poly.entity_id
_entity_poly.type
_entity_poly.pdbx_seq_one_letter_code
_entity_poly.pdbx_strand_id
1 'polypeptide(L)'
;LRLLQRDPTDLGLTALLDAHRRPQPRLVLGRLALSAGVRCGMDVSDGLVGDLQKICAASGLAAEVRLSDIPVPALVREAFPEGWAELGLAGGEDYELLLVAPGEVLAAVAERSDVPLTTIGVIGAGLPGRVTVRDARGNTLNLERMGWDHLDGRA
;
A
#
# COMPACT_ATOMS: atom_id res chain seq x y z
N LEU A 1 -3.66 -14.37 -4.15
CA LEU A 1 -3.05 -15.60 -4.67
C LEU A 1 -2.95 -16.68 -3.60
N ARG A 2 -2.35 -16.43 -2.42
CA ARG A 2 -2.23 -17.44 -1.32
C ARG A 2 -3.59 -17.98 -0.84
N LEU A 3 -4.68 -17.20 -0.92
CA LEU A 3 -6.03 -17.65 -0.57
C LEU A 3 -6.63 -18.60 -1.62
N LEU A 4 -6.28 -18.46 -2.88
CA LEU A 4 -6.75 -19.36 -3.95
C LEU A 4 -6.24 -20.80 -3.77
N GLN A 5 -5.23 -21.00 -2.93
CA GLN A 5 -4.65 -22.30 -2.58
C GLN A 5 -5.30 -22.94 -1.35
N ARG A 6 -6.22 -22.20 -0.66
CA ARG A 6 -7.01 -22.70 0.48
C ARG A 6 -8.41 -23.10 0.01
N ASP A 7 -9.12 -23.85 0.84
CA ASP A 7 -10.50 -24.28 0.56
C ASP A 7 -11.41 -23.04 0.40
N PRO A 8 -12.06 -22.86 -0.77
CA PRO A 8 -12.90 -21.70 -1.06
C PRO A 8 -14.25 -21.69 -0.33
N THR A 9 -14.55 -22.68 0.49
CA THR A 9 -15.85 -22.81 1.20
C THR A 9 -15.96 -21.95 2.45
N ASP A 10 -14.86 -21.33 2.91
CA ASP A 10 -14.87 -20.39 4.02
C ASP A 10 -15.50 -19.04 3.56
N LEU A 11 -16.73 -18.77 4.02
CA LEU A 11 -17.48 -17.56 3.69
C LEU A 11 -16.75 -16.26 4.07
N GLY A 12 -15.90 -16.29 5.11
CA GLY A 12 -15.07 -15.16 5.50
C GLY A 12 -14.01 -14.81 4.45
N LEU A 13 -13.53 -15.77 3.68
CA LEU A 13 -12.51 -15.57 2.65
C LEU A 13 -13.10 -15.09 1.31
N THR A 14 -14.40 -15.24 1.09
CA THR A 14 -15.07 -14.85 -0.17
C THR A 14 -14.87 -13.36 -0.47
N ALA A 15 -15.00 -12.51 0.55
CA ALA A 15 -14.81 -11.06 0.39
C ALA A 15 -13.38 -10.69 -0.06
N LEU A 16 -12.37 -11.39 0.47
CA LEU A 16 -10.97 -11.18 0.07
C LEU A 16 -10.70 -11.68 -1.36
N LEU A 17 -11.31 -12.82 -1.72
CA LEU A 17 -11.23 -13.35 -3.08
C LEU A 17 -11.90 -12.43 -4.10
N ASP A 18 -13.06 -11.87 -3.75
CA ASP A 18 -13.77 -10.93 -4.61
C ASP A 18 -13.00 -9.62 -4.78
N ALA A 19 -12.40 -9.09 -3.71
CA ALA A 19 -11.55 -7.91 -3.78
C ALA A 19 -10.35 -8.13 -4.72
N HIS A 20 -9.69 -9.29 -4.63
CA HIS A 20 -8.59 -9.64 -5.51
C HIS A 20 -9.02 -9.85 -6.97
N ARG A 21 -10.17 -10.51 -7.22
CA ARG A 21 -10.65 -10.80 -8.58
C ARG A 21 -11.28 -9.61 -9.27
N ARG A 22 -11.80 -8.65 -8.51
CA ARG A 22 -12.56 -7.49 -8.99
C ARG A 22 -12.17 -6.23 -8.23
N PRO A 23 -10.90 -5.79 -8.34
CA PRO A 23 -10.46 -4.58 -7.68
C PRO A 23 -11.31 -3.38 -8.14
N GLN A 24 -11.65 -2.50 -7.20
CA GLN A 24 -12.48 -1.34 -7.47
C GLN A 24 -11.59 -0.12 -7.81
N PRO A 25 -11.56 0.35 -9.05
CA PRO A 25 -10.70 1.46 -9.43
C PRO A 25 -11.15 2.75 -8.73
N ARG A 26 -10.22 3.45 -8.08
CA ARG A 26 -10.46 4.65 -7.26
C ARG A 26 -10.53 5.94 -8.11
N LEU A 27 -11.25 5.91 -9.24
CA LEU A 27 -11.30 7.01 -10.21
C LEU A 27 -11.86 8.31 -9.60
N VAL A 28 -12.89 8.23 -8.76
CA VAL A 28 -13.49 9.38 -8.10
C VAL A 28 -12.49 10.01 -7.13
N LEU A 29 -11.84 9.20 -6.30
CA LEU A 29 -10.80 9.64 -5.39
C LEU A 29 -9.62 10.29 -6.15
N GLY A 30 -9.17 9.69 -7.25
CA GLY A 30 -8.09 10.25 -8.06
C GLY A 30 -8.41 11.63 -8.63
N ARG A 31 -9.63 11.82 -9.12
CA ARG A 31 -10.10 13.15 -9.59
C ARG A 31 -10.21 14.17 -8.47
N LEU A 32 -10.71 13.74 -7.31
CA LEU A 32 -10.81 14.57 -6.12
C LEU A 32 -9.42 15.02 -5.64
N ALA A 33 -8.47 14.09 -5.54
CA ALA A 33 -7.09 14.37 -5.17
C ALA A 33 -6.44 15.37 -6.13
N LEU A 34 -6.59 15.17 -7.45
CA LEU A 34 -6.07 16.07 -8.47
C LEU A 34 -6.68 17.47 -8.33
N SER A 35 -8.00 17.57 -8.10
CA SER A 35 -8.69 18.87 -7.93
C SER A 35 -8.26 19.60 -6.66
N ALA A 36 -7.88 18.87 -5.61
CA ALA A 36 -7.36 19.40 -4.35
C ALA A 36 -5.87 19.82 -4.43
N GLY A 37 -5.20 19.57 -5.55
CA GLY A 37 -3.81 19.96 -5.75
C GLY A 37 -2.78 18.84 -5.55
N VAL A 38 -3.19 17.61 -5.32
CA VAL A 38 -2.26 16.45 -5.32
C VAL A 38 -1.65 16.29 -6.71
N ARG A 39 -0.33 16.20 -6.80
CA ARG A 39 0.42 16.09 -8.07
C ARG A 39 1.30 14.84 -8.14
N CYS A 40 1.37 14.08 -7.07
CA CYS A 40 2.15 12.87 -7.00
C CYS A 40 1.30 11.73 -6.44
N GLY A 41 1.23 10.64 -7.17
CA GLY A 41 0.52 9.42 -6.78
C GLY A 41 0.57 8.38 -7.87
N MET A 42 0.29 7.16 -7.49
CA MET A 42 0.16 6.01 -8.37
C MET A 42 -0.75 4.96 -7.74
N ASP A 43 -1.12 3.94 -8.47
CA ASP A 43 -1.75 2.75 -7.91
C ASP A 43 -0.72 1.80 -7.29
N VAL A 44 -1.16 0.96 -6.36
CA VAL A 44 -0.36 -0.10 -5.76
C VAL A 44 -0.59 -1.37 -6.58
N SER A 45 0.34 -1.70 -7.45
CA SER A 45 0.28 -2.86 -8.35
C SER A 45 1.35 -3.91 -8.05
N ASP A 46 2.57 -3.49 -7.72
CA ASP A 46 3.70 -4.39 -7.45
C ASP A 46 3.97 -4.54 -5.93
N GLY A 47 3.20 -3.84 -5.12
CA GLY A 47 3.27 -3.80 -3.67
C GLY A 47 3.66 -2.42 -3.15
N LEU A 48 3.10 -2.07 -1.99
CA LEU A 48 3.20 -0.73 -1.41
C LEU A 48 4.65 -0.21 -1.33
N VAL A 49 5.57 -1.02 -0.83
CA VAL A 49 6.97 -0.60 -0.66
C VAL A 49 7.66 -0.42 -2.00
N GLY A 50 7.46 -1.37 -2.94
CA GLY A 50 8.05 -1.31 -4.28
C GLY A 50 7.57 -0.08 -5.07
N ASP A 51 6.28 0.20 -5.02
CA ASP A 51 5.69 1.34 -5.73
C ASP A 51 6.10 2.67 -5.08
N LEU A 52 6.14 2.74 -3.74
CA LEU A 52 6.65 3.92 -3.05
C LEU A 52 8.14 4.18 -3.33
N GLN A 53 8.95 3.13 -3.51
CA GLN A 53 10.35 3.27 -3.93
C GLN A 53 10.47 3.95 -5.30
N LYS A 54 9.59 3.60 -6.26
CA LYS A 54 9.57 4.23 -7.59
C LYS A 54 9.28 5.73 -7.48
N ILE A 55 8.29 6.13 -6.66
CA ILE A 55 7.99 7.54 -6.38
C ILE A 55 9.21 8.23 -5.77
N CYS A 56 9.81 7.64 -4.74
CA CYS A 56 10.96 8.21 -4.04
C CYS A 56 12.19 8.36 -4.96
N ALA A 57 12.48 7.34 -5.78
CA ALA A 57 13.58 7.37 -6.72
C ALA A 57 13.40 8.46 -7.79
N ALA A 58 12.19 8.55 -8.39
CA ALA A 58 11.86 9.55 -9.39
C ALA A 58 11.89 10.99 -8.83
N SER A 59 11.65 11.15 -7.53
CA SER A 59 11.62 12.46 -6.85
C SER A 59 12.93 12.84 -6.18
N GLY A 60 13.93 11.96 -6.15
CA GLY A 60 15.20 12.19 -5.43
C GLY A 60 15.04 12.21 -3.90
N LEU A 61 14.03 11.52 -3.38
CA LEU A 61 13.64 11.53 -1.96
C LEU A 61 13.68 10.12 -1.35
N ALA A 62 13.42 10.06 -0.05
CA ALA A 62 13.25 8.83 0.72
C ALA A 62 11.91 8.85 1.46
N ALA A 63 11.44 7.68 1.90
CA ALA A 63 10.22 7.57 2.69
C ALA A 63 10.43 6.79 3.99
N GLU A 64 9.65 7.14 5.00
CA GLU A 64 9.45 6.35 6.21
C GLU A 64 7.97 6.00 6.36
N VAL A 65 7.68 4.70 6.51
CA VAL A 65 6.33 4.14 6.64
C VAL A 65 6.18 3.50 8.01
N ARG A 66 5.05 3.70 8.67
CA ARG A 66 4.70 3.02 9.92
C ARG A 66 3.80 1.82 9.63
N LEU A 67 4.28 0.62 9.96
CA LEU A 67 3.54 -0.62 9.73
C LEU A 67 2.16 -0.61 10.41
N SER A 68 2.06 -0.01 11.60
CA SER A 68 0.80 0.10 12.35
C SER A 68 -0.29 0.86 11.60
N ASP A 69 0.10 1.78 10.74
CA ASP A 69 -0.81 2.71 10.07
C ASP A 69 -1.28 2.17 8.70
N ILE A 70 -0.68 1.09 8.22
CA ILE A 70 -1.10 0.46 6.96
C ILE A 70 -2.48 -0.18 7.16
N PRO A 71 -3.49 0.20 6.35
CA PRO A 71 -4.89 -0.22 6.53
C PRO A 71 -5.13 -1.64 6.02
N VAL A 72 -4.40 -2.63 6.58
CA VAL A 72 -4.63 -4.04 6.26
C VAL A 72 -5.94 -4.51 6.91
N PRO A 73 -6.89 -5.07 6.13
CA PRO A 73 -8.16 -5.55 6.67
C PRO A 73 -8.00 -6.57 7.79
N ALA A 74 -8.88 -6.53 8.80
CA ALA A 74 -8.84 -7.47 9.93
C ALA A 74 -8.88 -8.92 9.46
N LEU A 75 -9.70 -9.22 8.45
CA LEU A 75 -9.80 -10.55 7.83
C LEU A 75 -8.46 -11.07 7.27
N VAL A 76 -7.62 -10.18 6.74
CA VAL A 76 -6.26 -10.56 6.27
C VAL A 76 -5.37 -10.91 7.46
N ARG A 77 -5.44 -10.09 8.54
CA ARG A 77 -4.66 -10.34 9.77
C ARG A 77 -5.07 -11.65 10.46
N GLU A 78 -6.36 -11.97 10.47
CA GLU A 78 -6.90 -13.22 11.00
C GLU A 78 -6.52 -14.43 10.14
N ALA A 79 -6.62 -14.31 8.82
CA ALA A 79 -6.28 -15.39 7.89
C ALA A 79 -4.76 -15.67 7.81
N PHE A 80 -3.93 -14.64 8.05
CA PHE A 80 -2.47 -14.71 7.93
C PHE A 80 -1.77 -14.04 9.13
N PRO A 81 -1.94 -14.53 10.36
CA PRO A 81 -1.47 -13.86 11.57
C PRO A 81 0.04 -13.57 11.57
N GLU A 82 0.86 -14.44 10.96
CA GLU A 82 2.31 -14.26 10.87
C GLU A 82 2.77 -13.59 9.56
N GLY A 83 1.91 -13.55 8.52
CA GLY A 83 2.27 -13.11 7.17
C GLY A 83 1.57 -11.83 6.70
N TRP A 84 0.64 -11.26 7.48
CA TRP A 84 -0.14 -10.10 7.07
C TRP A 84 0.71 -8.86 6.78
N ALA A 85 1.81 -8.68 7.51
CA ALA A 85 2.70 -7.54 7.33
C ALA A 85 3.42 -7.62 5.96
N GLU A 86 3.93 -8.79 5.60
CA GLU A 86 4.53 -9.03 4.29
C GLU A 86 3.50 -8.83 3.17
N LEU A 87 2.28 -9.35 3.35
CA LEU A 87 1.19 -9.17 2.38
C LEU A 87 0.83 -7.69 2.20
N GLY A 88 0.70 -6.93 3.28
CA GLY A 88 0.37 -5.50 3.22
C GLY A 88 1.50 -4.60 2.71
N LEU A 89 2.76 -5.03 2.78
CA LEU A 89 3.92 -4.25 2.36
C LEU A 89 4.40 -4.59 0.95
N ALA A 90 4.39 -5.89 0.61
CA ALA A 90 4.97 -6.42 -0.62
C ALA A 90 3.96 -7.23 -1.46
N GLY A 91 2.72 -7.39 -1.00
CA GLY A 91 1.64 -7.96 -1.81
C GLY A 91 1.28 -7.02 -2.94
N GLY A 92 1.25 -7.52 -4.18
CA GLY A 92 0.81 -6.76 -5.35
C GLY A 92 -0.68 -6.96 -5.65
N GLU A 93 -1.15 -6.27 -6.69
CA GLU A 93 -2.51 -6.36 -7.25
C GLU A 93 -3.61 -5.78 -6.34
N ASP A 94 -3.26 -4.83 -5.45
CA ASP A 94 -4.24 -4.13 -4.61
C ASP A 94 -5.03 -3.07 -5.39
N TYR A 95 -4.38 -2.40 -6.35
CA TYR A 95 -4.93 -1.31 -7.17
C TYR A 95 -5.57 -0.18 -6.36
N GLU A 96 -5.13 -0.01 -5.11
CA GLU A 96 -5.46 1.16 -4.28
C GLU A 96 -4.57 2.34 -4.64
N LEU A 97 -4.98 3.57 -4.27
CA LEU A 97 -4.18 4.76 -4.58
C LEU A 97 -3.18 5.08 -3.46
N LEU A 98 -1.92 5.24 -3.86
CA LEU A 98 -0.86 5.81 -3.07
C LEU A 98 -0.71 7.29 -3.48
N LEU A 99 -0.97 8.20 -2.54
CA LEU A 99 -0.96 9.65 -2.76
C LEU A 99 0.13 10.31 -1.92
N VAL A 100 0.82 11.28 -2.50
CA VAL A 100 1.84 12.10 -1.81
C VAL A 100 1.51 13.57 -1.98
N ALA A 101 1.26 14.25 -0.86
CA ALA A 101 1.00 15.68 -0.82
C ALA A 101 1.21 16.21 0.62
N PRO A 102 1.21 17.54 0.83
CA PRO A 102 1.15 18.13 2.17
C PRO A 102 -0.04 17.60 2.98
N GLY A 103 0.17 17.44 4.30
CA GLY A 103 -0.82 16.81 5.18
C GLY A 103 -2.19 17.51 5.17
N GLU A 104 -2.21 18.83 5.09
CA GLU A 104 -3.44 19.63 4.99
C GLU A 104 -4.22 19.37 3.68
N VAL A 105 -3.51 19.12 2.58
CA VAL A 105 -4.14 18.77 1.29
C VAL A 105 -4.76 17.38 1.38
N LEU A 106 -4.04 16.42 1.96
CA LEU A 106 -4.56 15.05 2.14
C LEU A 106 -5.75 15.02 3.11
N ALA A 107 -5.73 15.83 4.17
CA ALA A 107 -6.86 15.96 5.09
C ALA A 107 -8.11 16.50 4.37
N ALA A 108 -7.97 17.56 3.56
CA ALA A 108 -9.07 18.10 2.77
C ALA A 108 -9.62 17.12 1.72
N VAL A 109 -8.79 16.24 1.18
CA VAL A 109 -9.24 15.14 0.31
C VAL A 109 -10.00 14.10 1.12
N ALA A 110 -9.50 13.71 2.29
CA ALA A 110 -10.11 12.70 3.16
C ALA A 110 -11.52 13.12 3.62
N GLU A 111 -11.72 14.39 3.97
CA GLU A 111 -13.04 14.93 4.38
C GLU A 111 -14.12 14.85 3.29
N ARG A 112 -13.70 14.82 2.02
CA ARG A 112 -14.60 14.84 0.85
C ARG A 112 -14.70 13.50 0.15
N SER A 113 -13.92 12.52 0.58
CA SER A 113 -13.84 11.20 -0.05
C SER A 113 -14.78 10.21 0.63
N ASP A 114 -15.51 9.45 -0.17
CA ASP A 114 -16.28 8.28 0.29
C ASP A 114 -15.38 7.06 0.56
N VAL A 115 -14.11 7.14 0.13
CA VAL A 115 -13.11 6.10 0.37
C VAL A 115 -12.18 6.56 1.50
N PRO A 116 -11.93 5.74 2.53
CA PRO A 116 -11.01 6.10 3.60
C PRO A 116 -9.59 6.39 3.07
N LEU A 117 -8.99 7.49 3.53
CA LEU A 117 -7.57 7.79 3.33
C LEU A 117 -6.84 7.64 4.65
N THR A 118 -5.74 6.91 4.64
CA THR A 118 -4.90 6.70 5.82
C THR A 118 -3.51 7.25 5.58
N THR A 119 -3.04 8.14 6.44
CA THR A 119 -1.65 8.59 6.41
C THR A 119 -0.75 7.51 6.99
N ILE A 120 0.04 6.86 6.15
CA ILE A 120 0.89 5.72 6.52
C ILE A 120 2.34 6.09 6.79
N GLY A 121 2.75 7.32 6.46
CA GLY A 121 4.16 7.71 6.59
C GLY A 121 4.45 9.10 6.08
N VAL A 122 5.73 9.38 5.90
CA VAL A 122 6.23 10.66 5.40
C VAL A 122 7.30 10.46 4.33
N ILE A 123 7.37 11.41 3.39
CA ILE A 123 8.45 11.50 2.38
C ILE A 123 9.31 12.71 2.72
N GLY A 124 10.62 12.59 2.59
CA GLY A 124 11.56 13.65 2.88
C GLY A 124 12.95 13.42 2.31
N ALA A 125 13.90 14.25 2.74
CA ALA A 125 15.30 14.12 2.35
C ALA A 125 15.88 12.79 2.83
N GLY A 126 16.71 12.16 1.98
CA GLY A 126 17.37 10.88 2.28
C GLY A 126 17.98 10.27 1.03
N LEU A 127 18.40 9.01 1.12
CA LEU A 127 18.91 8.29 -0.04
C LEU A 127 17.76 8.08 -1.05
N PRO A 128 17.88 8.58 -2.29
CA PRO A 128 16.82 8.46 -3.29
C PRO A 128 16.34 7.01 -3.47
N GLY A 129 15.03 6.83 -3.46
CA GLY A 129 14.39 5.51 -3.57
C GLY A 129 14.38 4.69 -2.29
N ARG A 130 15.01 5.15 -1.20
CA ARG A 130 14.99 4.39 0.07
C ARG A 130 13.63 4.50 0.74
N VAL A 131 13.04 3.35 1.04
CA VAL A 131 11.84 3.23 1.88
C VAL A 131 12.22 2.48 3.15
N THR A 132 11.97 3.08 4.31
CA THR A 132 12.18 2.48 5.63
C THR A 132 10.83 2.19 6.25
N VAL A 133 10.60 0.95 6.66
CA VAL A 133 9.38 0.58 7.40
C VAL A 133 9.71 0.44 8.87
N ARG A 134 8.90 1.09 9.73
CA ARG A 134 9.02 1.04 11.19
C ARG A 134 7.92 0.18 11.82
N ASP A 135 8.29 -0.65 12.76
CA ASP A 135 7.32 -1.33 13.64
C ASP A 135 6.76 -0.38 14.72
N ALA A 136 5.82 -0.86 15.54
CA ALA A 136 5.22 -0.08 16.62
C ALA A 136 6.23 0.34 17.72
N ARG A 137 7.41 -0.28 17.76
CA ARG A 137 8.50 0.04 18.70
C ARG A 137 9.52 0.98 18.07
N GLY A 138 9.35 1.37 16.80
CA GLY A 138 10.28 2.21 16.05
C GLY A 138 11.47 1.46 15.43
N ASN A 139 11.53 0.13 15.52
CA ASN A 139 12.59 -0.63 14.89
C ASN A 139 12.37 -0.69 13.38
N THR A 140 13.46 -0.70 12.61
CA THR A 140 13.40 -0.92 11.17
C THR A 140 13.11 -2.39 10.87
N LEU A 141 12.10 -2.63 10.06
CA LEU A 141 11.83 -3.96 9.52
C LEU A 141 12.75 -4.24 8.34
N ASN A 142 13.40 -5.40 8.38
CA ASN A 142 14.17 -5.88 7.25
C ASN A 142 13.22 -6.67 6.33
N LEU A 143 12.91 -6.11 5.17
CA LEU A 143 12.05 -6.75 4.19
C LEU A 143 12.94 -7.48 3.18
N GLU A 144 13.00 -8.80 3.27
CA GLU A 144 13.79 -9.65 2.37
C GLU A 144 13.26 -9.62 0.93
N ARG A 145 11.98 -9.23 0.74
CA ARG A 145 11.33 -9.04 -0.57
C ARG A 145 10.58 -7.71 -0.57
N MET A 146 10.98 -6.81 -1.45
CA MET A 146 10.41 -5.46 -1.54
C MET A 146 9.62 -5.24 -2.83
N GLY A 147 8.64 -6.09 -3.10
CA GLY A 147 7.79 -6.04 -4.29
C GLY A 147 7.97 -7.22 -5.23
N TRP A 148 7.08 -7.36 -6.18
CA TRP A 148 7.13 -8.38 -7.23
C TRP A 148 8.04 -7.91 -8.36
N ASP A 149 9.18 -8.57 -8.56
CA ASP A 149 10.05 -8.33 -9.71
C ASP A 149 9.68 -9.31 -10.83
N HIS A 150 9.07 -8.80 -11.89
CA HIS A 150 8.70 -9.56 -13.08
C HIS A 150 9.91 -10.09 -13.86
N LEU A 151 11.12 -9.60 -13.58
CA LEU A 151 12.35 -9.96 -14.31
C LEU A 151 13.17 -11.05 -13.61
N ASP A 152 12.95 -11.28 -12.32
CA ASP A 152 13.77 -12.21 -11.53
C ASP A 152 13.41 -13.70 -11.72
N GLY A 153 12.44 -14.06 -12.54
CA GLY A 153 12.19 -15.41 -13.06
C GLY A 153 12.20 -16.56 -12.05
N ARG A 154 12.12 -16.29 -10.75
CA ARG A 154 12.09 -17.28 -9.66
C ARG A 154 10.66 -17.43 -9.17
N ALA A 155 9.98 -18.40 -9.77
CA ALA A 155 8.72 -18.92 -9.29
C ALA A 155 8.90 -19.71 -7.98
#